data_86a6dec144e7d28ef87c3333d4e9575b
#
_entry.id   86a6dec144e7d28ef87c3333d4e9575b
#
_cell.length_a   1.000
_cell.length_b   1.000
_cell.length_c   1.000
_cell.angle_alpha   90.00
_cell.angle_beta   90.00
_cell.angle_gamma   90.00
#
_symmetry.space_group_name_H-M   'P 1'
#
loop_
_entity.id
_entity.type
_entity.pdbx_description
1 polymer ?
#
loop_
_entity_poly.entity_id
_entity_poly.type
_entity_poly.pdbx_seq_one_letter_code
_entity_poly.pdbx_strand_id
1 'polypeptide(L)'
;MEKGLQSSLFRIAIILNVLAVIMGMYFYAGQLALTPLPLLIFVPDCPLYVFLTILVILGIVRNELFSFIVSIGMVKYGLWTVFVLLFYSGHYFAPGMLAVSVVFVLGHLGMALEGFALLPARRVGASALALAIAWFLMNDFSDYFLGTVPLIPPEGMETVRWLTIASSIILPVAIFALAGGIRENALVSWLRGVLFGEG
;
A
#
# COMPACT_ATOMS: atom_id res chain seq x y z
N MET A 1 13.30 -22.91 6.51
CA MET A 1 13.27 -22.82 5.02
C MET A 1 14.70 -22.95 4.50
N GLU A 2 14.94 -23.72 3.42
CA GLU A 2 16.28 -23.82 2.85
C GLU A 2 16.77 -22.45 2.39
N LYS A 3 18.02 -22.09 2.71
CA LYS A 3 18.63 -20.78 2.38
C LYS A 3 18.52 -20.42 0.89
N GLY A 4 18.62 -21.41 0.00
CA GLY A 4 18.47 -21.20 -1.43
C GLY A 4 17.07 -20.76 -1.86
N LEU A 5 16.04 -21.40 -1.29
CA LEU A 5 14.64 -21.06 -1.56
C LEU A 5 14.31 -19.66 -1.04
N GLN A 6 14.74 -19.33 0.17
CA GLN A 6 14.54 -18.00 0.76
C GLN A 6 15.17 -16.89 -0.09
N SER A 7 16.41 -17.08 -0.54
CA SER A 7 17.08 -16.11 -1.43
C SER A 7 16.35 -15.95 -2.77
N SER A 8 15.79 -17.02 -3.33
CA SER A 8 15.01 -16.97 -4.57
C SER A 8 13.70 -16.22 -4.38
N LEU A 9 12.96 -16.50 -3.30
CA LEU A 9 11.71 -15.80 -2.97
C LEU A 9 11.94 -14.31 -2.71
N PHE A 10 13.01 -13.95 -2.00
CA PHE A 10 13.41 -12.56 -1.81
C PHE A 10 13.64 -11.83 -3.14
N ARG A 11 14.42 -12.44 -4.06
CA ARG A 11 14.65 -11.84 -5.37
C ARG A 11 13.37 -11.67 -6.17
N ILE A 12 12.48 -12.67 -6.14
CA ILE A 12 11.16 -12.59 -6.79
C ILE A 12 10.35 -11.44 -6.20
N ALA A 13 10.29 -11.28 -4.88
CA ALA A 13 9.58 -10.19 -4.23
C ALA A 13 10.11 -8.81 -4.69
N ILE A 14 11.43 -8.61 -4.70
CA ILE A 14 12.04 -7.36 -5.20
C ILE A 14 11.70 -7.12 -6.67
N ILE A 15 11.81 -8.14 -7.53
CA ILE A 15 11.48 -7.99 -8.96
C ILE A 15 10.00 -7.60 -9.14
N LEU A 16 9.08 -8.26 -8.43
CA LEU A 16 7.64 -7.95 -8.50
C LEU A 16 7.36 -6.53 -8.02
N ASN A 17 7.97 -6.07 -6.93
CA ASN A 17 7.84 -4.71 -6.44
C ASN A 17 8.37 -3.68 -7.46
N VAL A 18 9.54 -3.93 -8.06
CA VAL A 18 10.10 -3.04 -9.10
C VAL A 18 9.15 -2.96 -10.31
N LEU A 19 8.63 -4.09 -10.77
CA LEU A 19 7.66 -4.12 -11.87
C LEU A 19 6.37 -3.39 -11.51
N ALA A 20 5.88 -3.55 -10.26
CA ALA A 20 4.69 -2.85 -9.77
C ALA A 20 4.90 -1.33 -9.74
N VAL A 21 6.07 -0.85 -9.32
CA VAL A 21 6.41 0.59 -9.38
C VAL A 21 6.41 1.09 -10.82
N ILE A 22 7.09 0.39 -11.74
CA ILE A 22 7.18 0.80 -13.16
C ILE A 22 5.77 0.85 -13.78
N MET A 23 4.98 -0.20 -13.60
CA MET A 23 3.62 -0.28 -14.14
C MET A 23 2.71 0.77 -13.51
N GLY A 24 2.79 0.95 -12.18
CA GLY A 24 2.01 1.96 -11.48
C GLY A 24 2.36 3.38 -11.96
N MET A 25 3.62 3.73 -12.07
CA MET A 25 4.06 5.03 -12.59
C MET A 25 3.60 5.25 -14.05
N TYR A 26 3.58 4.20 -14.86
CA TYR A 26 3.03 4.27 -16.22
C TYR A 26 1.52 4.63 -16.20
N PHE A 27 0.73 4.01 -15.33
CA PHE A 27 -0.71 4.32 -15.20
C PHE A 27 -0.96 5.74 -14.71
N TYR A 28 -0.11 6.27 -13.82
CA TYR A 28 -0.22 7.63 -13.30
C TYR A 28 0.42 8.70 -14.20
N ALA A 29 1.15 8.33 -15.27
CA ALA A 29 1.96 9.27 -16.05
C ALA A 29 1.15 10.48 -16.58
N GLY A 30 -0.05 10.25 -17.10
CA GLY A 30 -0.92 11.31 -17.59
C GLY A 30 -1.39 12.25 -16.48
N GLN A 31 -1.77 11.72 -15.32
CA GLN A 31 -2.18 12.50 -14.16
C GLN A 31 -1.01 13.31 -13.58
N LEU A 32 0.15 12.68 -13.45
CA LEU A 32 1.38 13.35 -12.97
C LEU A 32 1.78 14.53 -13.86
N ALA A 33 1.66 14.38 -15.18
CA ALA A 33 1.99 15.45 -16.13
C ALA A 33 1.10 16.70 -16.00
N LEU A 34 -0.12 16.53 -15.47
CA LEU A 34 -1.11 17.61 -15.31
C LEU A 34 -1.20 18.13 -13.88
N THR A 35 -0.56 17.48 -12.91
CA THR A 35 -0.64 17.83 -11.49
C THR A 35 0.41 18.88 -11.12
N PRO A 36 0.05 19.95 -10.38
CA PRO A 36 1.01 20.91 -9.87
C PRO A 36 2.10 20.27 -8.99
N LEU A 37 3.35 20.75 -9.13
CA LEU A 37 4.52 20.20 -8.46
C LEU A 37 4.34 19.90 -6.95
N PRO A 38 3.72 20.77 -6.12
CA PRO A 38 3.53 20.49 -4.70
C PRO A 38 2.62 19.30 -4.39
N LEU A 39 1.76 18.92 -5.33
CA LEU A 39 0.78 17.83 -5.17
C LEU A 39 1.26 16.49 -5.73
N LEU A 40 2.38 16.45 -6.44
CA LEU A 40 2.87 15.23 -7.10
C LEU A 40 3.10 14.06 -6.14
N ILE A 41 3.45 14.33 -4.88
CA ILE A 41 3.67 13.29 -3.88
C ILE A 41 2.38 12.53 -3.50
N PHE A 42 1.22 13.14 -3.70
CA PHE A 42 -0.10 12.59 -3.36
C PHE A 42 -0.78 11.86 -4.53
N VAL A 43 -0.17 11.85 -5.73
CA VAL A 43 -0.76 11.23 -6.91
C VAL A 43 -0.48 9.73 -7.01
N PRO A 44 0.79 9.26 -6.92
CA PRO A 44 1.10 7.85 -7.18
C PRO A 44 1.02 6.99 -5.92
N ASP A 45 -0.14 6.96 -5.26
CA ASP A 45 -0.30 6.27 -3.97
C ASP A 45 0.31 4.85 -3.92
N CYS A 46 -0.24 3.93 -4.70
CA CYS A 46 0.25 2.55 -4.68
C CYS A 46 1.73 2.43 -5.09
N PRO A 47 2.18 2.98 -6.24
CA PRO A 47 3.58 2.87 -6.64
C PRO A 47 4.54 3.58 -5.67
N LEU A 48 4.12 4.66 -5.02
CA LEU A 48 4.94 5.33 -3.99
C LEU A 48 5.23 4.38 -2.83
N TYR A 49 4.18 3.77 -2.24
CA TYR A 49 4.38 2.88 -1.09
C TYR A 49 5.12 1.59 -1.45
N VAL A 50 4.93 1.05 -2.64
CA VAL A 50 5.73 -0.08 -3.14
C VAL A 50 7.19 0.32 -3.31
N PHE A 51 7.48 1.51 -3.84
CA PHE A 51 8.86 2.03 -3.91
C PHE A 51 9.48 2.19 -2.53
N LEU A 52 8.76 2.80 -1.58
CA LEU A 52 9.24 2.97 -0.20
C LEU A 52 9.48 1.60 0.49
N THR A 53 8.67 0.59 0.17
CA THR A 53 8.85 -0.78 0.64
C THR A 53 10.17 -1.37 0.17
N ILE A 54 10.57 -1.16 -1.09
CA ILE A 54 11.87 -1.61 -1.59
C ILE A 54 13.01 -1.00 -0.75
N LEU A 55 12.91 0.28 -0.36
CA LEU A 55 13.93 0.93 0.48
C LEU A 55 14.03 0.30 1.88
N VAL A 56 12.89 -0.08 2.46
CA VAL A 56 12.84 -0.76 3.76
C VAL A 56 13.41 -2.17 3.66
N ILE A 57 12.98 -2.97 2.69
CA ILE A 57 13.43 -4.37 2.50
C ILE A 57 14.93 -4.45 2.22
N LEU A 58 15.45 -3.53 1.40
CA LEU A 58 16.89 -3.47 1.12
C LEU A 58 17.73 -2.90 2.27
N GLY A 59 17.07 -2.48 3.37
CA GLY A 59 17.74 -1.89 4.53
C GLY A 59 18.39 -0.53 4.25
N ILE A 60 17.99 0.16 3.18
CA ILE A 60 18.43 1.52 2.86
C ILE A 60 17.89 2.50 3.89
N VAL A 61 16.62 2.35 4.26
CA VAL A 61 15.99 3.11 5.34
C VAL A 61 15.68 2.17 6.50
N ARG A 62 16.33 2.41 7.65
CA ARG A 62 16.20 1.61 8.88
C ARG A 62 15.59 2.47 9.99
N ASN A 63 14.36 2.91 9.79
CA ASN A 63 13.65 3.76 10.75
C ASN A 63 12.26 3.16 11.04
N GLU A 64 11.96 2.91 12.31
CA GLU A 64 10.72 2.23 12.72
C GLU A 64 9.47 3.06 12.44
N LEU A 65 9.54 4.39 12.60
CA LEU A 65 8.44 5.29 12.23
C LEU A 65 8.17 5.25 10.73
N PHE A 66 9.24 5.31 9.92
CA PHE A 66 9.14 5.21 8.46
C PHE A 66 8.53 3.86 8.05
N SER A 67 9.05 2.75 8.58
CA SER A 67 8.52 1.40 8.30
C SER A 67 7.05 1.26 8.73
N PHE A 68 6.65 1.88 9.85
CA PHE A 68 5.26 1.89 10.31
C PHE A 68 4.34 2.64 9.32
N ILE A 69 4.72 3.84 8.87
CA ILE A 69 3.94 4.61 7.90
C ILE A 69 3.86 3.85 6.56
N VAL A 70 4.99 3.29 6.09
CA VAL A 70 5.02 2.50 4.85
C VAL A 70 4.14 1.26 4.97
N SER A 71 4.21 0.52 6.09
CA SER A 71 3.35 -0.63 6.38
C SER A 71 1.87 -0.28 6.26
N ILE A 72 1.43 0.80 6.93
CA ILE A 72 0.03 1.26 6.87
C ILE A 72 -0.35 1.65 5.45
N GLY A 73 0.51 2.38 4.72
CA GLY A 73 0.25 2.79 3.35
C GLY A 73 0.08 1.60 2.40
N MET A 74 0.94 0.58 2.51
CA MET A 74 0.82 -0.67 1.76
C MET A 74 -0.53 -1.36 2.03
N VAL A 75 -0.94 -1.44 3.30
CA VAL A 75 -2.24 -2.04 3.67
C VAL A 75 -3.40 -1.18 3.19
N LYS A 76 -3.36 0.14 3.46
CA LYS A 76 -4.44 1.06 3.09
C LYS A 76 -4.69 1.06 1.59
N TYR A 77 -3.65 1.34 0.80
CA TYR A 77 -3.83 1.47 -0.65
C TYR A 77 -3.99 0.13 -1.36
N GLY A 78 -3.40 -0.94 -0.81
CA GLY A 78 -3.69 -2.29 -1.27
C GLY A 78 -5.17 -2.64 -1.12
N LEU A 79 -5.75 -2.45 0.07
CA LEU A 79 -7.16 -2.74 0.33
C LEU A 79 -8.09 -1.74 -0.37
N TRP A 80 -7.72 -0.45 -0.45
CA TRP A 80 -8.49 0.57 -1.15
C TRP A 80 -8.66 0.23 -2.63
N THR A 81 -7.59 -0.16 -3.32
CA THR A 81 -7.68 -0.54 -4.74
C THR A 81 -8.55 -1.76 -4.94
N VAL A 82 -8.42 -2.78 -4.10
CA VAL A 82 -9.31 -3.95 -4.15
C VAL A 82 -10.77 -3.54 -3.95
N PHE A 83 -11.04 -2.69 -2.95
CA PHE A 83 -12.39 -2.17 -2.70
C PHE A 83 -12.93 -1.42 -3.91
N VAL A 84 -12.18 -0.49 -4.50
CA VAL A 84 -12.59 0.30 -5.67
C VAL A 84 -12.89 -0.58 -6.88
N LEU A 85 -12.03 -1.56 -7.16
CA LEU A 85 -12.25 -2.49 -8.27
C LEU A 85 -13.54 -3.29 -8.08
N LEU A 86 -13.83 -3.74 -6.86
CA LEU A 86 -15.05 -4.48 -6.54
C LEU A 86 -16.30 -3.59 -6.51
N PHE A 87 -16.18 -2.38 -5.96
CA PHE A 87 -17.27 -1.41 -5.89
C PHE A 87 -17.75 -1.00 -7.28
N TYR A 88 -16.82 -0.78 -8.20
CA TYR A 88 -17.08 -0.50 -9.60
C TYR A 88 -16.96 -1.74 -10.50
N SER A 89 -17.38 -2.90 -9.99
CA SER A 89 -17.19 -4.19 -10.70
C SER A 89 -17.78 -4.21 -12.12
N GLY A 90 -18.91 -3.55 -12.34
CA GLY A 90 -19.51 -3.43 -13.67
C GLY A 90 -18.61 -2.70 -14.69
N HIS A 91 -17.72 -1.81 -14.21
CA HIS A 91 -16.76 -1.11 -15.04
C HIS A 91 -15.47 -1.93 -15.22
N TYR A 92 -14.86 -2.36 -14.11
CA TYR A 92 -13.53 -3.00 -14.14
C TYR A 92 -13.54 -4.47 -14.56
N PHE A 93 -14.65 -5.20 -14.34
CA PHE A 93 -14.76 -6.61 -14.73
C PHE A 93 -15.60 -6.81 -16.00
N ALA A 94 -15.78 -5.75 -16.78
CA ALA A 94 -16.40 -5.85 -18.11
C ALA A 94 -15.59 -6.77 -19.06
N PRO A 95 -16.24 -7.36 -20.09
CA PRO A 95 -15.55 -8.17 -21.07
C PRO A 95 -14.34 -7.42 -21.66
N GLY A 96 -13.17 -8.08 -21.68
CA GLY A 96 -11.90 -7.48 -22.13
C GLY A 96 -11.05 -6.85 -21.02
N MET A 97 -11.61 -6.51 -19.87
CA MET A 97 -10.87 -5.95 -18.71
C MET A 97 -10.62 -6.99 -17.62
N LEU A 98 -11.33 -8.10 -17.64
CA LEU A 98 -11.32 -9.11 -16.58
C LEU A 98 -9.90 -9.55 -16.15
N ALA A 99 -9.05 -9.93 -17.10
CA ALA A 99 -7.70 -10.41 -16.81
C ALA A 99 -6.86 -9.35 -16.10
N VAL A 100 -6.92 -8.10 -16.57
CA VAL A 100 -6.21 -6.97 -15.96
C VAL A 100 -6.71 -6.73 -14.55
N SER A 101 -8.03 -6.69 -14.35
CA SER A 101 -8.62 -6.44 -13.03
C SER A 101 -8.31 -7.55 -12.03
N VAL A 102 -8.29 -8.81 -12.45
CA VAL A 102 -7.87 -9.93 -11.59
C VAL A 102 -6.41 -9.78 -11.17
N VAL A 103 -5.51 -9.44 -12.09
CA VAL A 103 -4.08 -9.19 -11.78
C VAL A 103 -3.95 -8.03 -10.80
N PHE A 104 -4.73 -6.95 -10.97
CA PHE A 104 -4.73 -5.81 -10.05
C PHE A 104 -5.23 -6.21 -8.66
N VAL A 105 -6.34 -6.95 -8.55
CA VAL A 105 -6.84 -7.46 -7.26
C VAL A 105 -5.78 -8.32 -6.56
N LEU A 106 -5.20 -9.29 -7.25
CA LEU A 106 -4.20 -10.18 -6.65
C LEU A 106 -2.92 -9.42 -6.25
N GLY A 107 -2.45 -8.50 -7.10
CA GLY A 107 -1.29 -7.66 -6.80
C GLY A 107 -1.50 -6.76 -5.58
N HIS A 108 -2.68 -6.14 -5.45
CA HIS A 108 -2.99 -5.26 -4.33
C HIS A 108 -3.31 -6.01 -3.02
N LEU A 109 -3.85 -7.24 -3.11
CA LEU A 109 -3.90 -8.13 -1.94
C LEU A 109 -2.48 -8.53 -1.50
N GLY A 110 -1.59 -8.85 -2.45
CA GLY A 110 -0.17 -9.08 -2.17
C GLY A 110 0.50 -7.88 -1.51
N MET A 111 0.25 -6.67 -2.04
CA MET A 111 0.72 -5.41 -1.46
C MET A 111 0.26 -5.24 0.00
N ALA A 112 -1.02 -5.49 0.30
CA ALA A 112 -1.54 -5.40 1.66
C ALA A 112 -0.89 -6.43 2.60
N LEU A 113 -0.70 -7.68 2.14
CA LEU A 113 -0.03 -8.72 2.91
C LEU A 113 1.44 -8.37 3.18
N GLU A 114 2.14 -7.85 2.19
CA GLU A 114 3.52 -7.37 2.35
C GLU A 114 3.57 -6.21 3.35
N GLY A 115 2.59 -5.31 3.33
CA GLY A 115 2.45 -4.24 4.31
C GLY A 115 2.42 -4.74 5.75
N PHE A 116 1.70 -5.81 6.05
CA PHE A 116 1.72 -6.42 7.39
C PHE A 116 3.10 -6.99 7.76
N ALA A 117 3.84 -7.52 6.79
CA ALA A 117 5.20 -8.03 7.04
C ALA A 117 6.22 -6.90 7.32
N LEU A 118 5.95 -5.67 6.87
CA LEU A 118 6.81 -4.50 7.12
C LEU A 118 6.66 -3.90 8.52
N LEU A 119 5.69 -4.34 9.32
CA LEU A 119 5.48 -3.80 10.68
C LEU A 119 6.78 -3.84 11.47
N PRO A 120 7.19 -2.72 12.10
CA PRO A 120 8.45 -2.64 12.84
C PRO A 120 8.49 -3.66 13.96
N ALA A 121 9.69 -4.22 14.23
CA ALA A 121 9.89 -5.23 15.27
C ALA A 121 9.56 -4.68 16.68
N ARG A 122 9.87 -3.41 16.91
CA ARG A 122 9.54 -2.72 18.16
C ARG A 122 8.21 -1.99 18.06
N ARG A 123 7.54 -1.79 19.18
CA ARG A 123 6.33 -0.98 19.24
C ARG A 123 6.68 0.49 19.01
N VAL A 124 5.97 1.13 18.10
CA VAL A 124 6.04 2.59 17.92
C VAL A 124 5.17 3.29 18.97
N GLY A 125 5.49 4.54 19.29
CA GLY A 125 4.71 5.34 20.24
C GLY A 125 3.43 5.93 19.64
N ALA A 126 2.58 6.49 20.51
CA ALA A 126 1.34 7.16 20.11
C ALA A 126 1.57 8.36 19.15
N SER A 127 2.73 9.02 19.26
CA SER A 127 3.13 10.09 18.33
C SER A 127 3.31 9.59 16.91
N ALA A 128 3.83 8.38 16.73
CA ALA A 128 3.94 7.76 15.39
C ALA A 128 2.56 7.44 14.80
N LEU A 129 1.63 6.97 15.64
CA LEU A 129 0.23 6.76 15.22
C LEU A 129 -0.42 8.08 14.81
N ALA A 130 -0.29 9.14 15.62
CA ALA A 130 -0.85 10.45 15.31
C ALA A 130 -0.28 11.02 13.99
N LEU A 131 1.03 10.87 13.77
CA LEU A 131 1.68 11.32 12.54
C LEU A 131 1.20 10.51 11.32
N ALA A 132 1.04 9.19 11.45
CA ALA A 132 0.51 8.36 10.39
C ALA A 132 -0.93 8.77 10.01
N ILE A 133 -1.81 8.98 10.99
CA ILE A 133 -3.18 9.44 10.76
C ILE A 133 -3.16 10.81 10.05
N ALA A 134 -2.38 11.77 10.56
CA ALA A 134 -2.27 13.11 9.96
C ALA A 134 -1.78 13.04 8.51
N TRP A 135 -0.79 12.20 8.23
CA TRP A 135 -0.26 12.00 6.88
C TRP A 135 -1.33 11.45 5.91
N PHE A 136 -2.07 10.40 6.30
CA PHE A 136 -3.09 9.81 5.43
C PHE A 136 -4.30 10.72 5.27
N LEU A 137 -4.72 11.46 6.30
CA LEU A 137 -5.77 12.48 6.17
C LEU A 137 -5.36 13.64 5.25
N MET A 138 -4.08 14.03 5.27
CA MET A 138 -3.55 15.04 4.34
C MET A 138 -3.56 14.52 2.90
N ASN A 139 -3.24 13.24 2.68
CA ASN A 139 -3.38 12.61 1.37
C ASN A 139 -4.84 12.60 0.91
N ASP A 140 -5.77 12.16 1.75
CA ASP A 140 -7.21 12.16 1.43
C ASP A 140 -7.74 13.57 1.15
N PHE A 141 -7.23 14.58 1.87
CA PHE A 141 -7.55 15.98 1.57
C PHE A 141 -7.06 16.37 0.17
N SER A 142 -5.83 16.01 -0.18
CA SER A 142 -5.31 16.25 -1.53
C SER A 142 -6.18 15.56 -2.58
N ASP A 143 -6.53 14.31 -2.36
CA ASP A 143 -7.31 13.51 -3.32
C ASP A 143 -8.70 14.10 -3.58
N TYR A 144 -9.46 14.34 -2.53
CA TYR A 144 -10.88 14.66 -2.66
C TYR A 144 -11.20 16.16 -2.69
N PHE A 145 -10.25 17.03 -2.34
CA PHE A 145 -10.47 18.47 -2.32
C PHE A 145 -9.49 19.25 -3.24
N LEU A 146 -8.31 18.65 -3.57
CA LEU A 146 -7.37 19.26 -4.50
C LEU A 146 -7.28 18.49 -5.85
N GLY A 147 -8.00 17.37 -5.97
CA GLY A 147 -8.18 16.66 -7.23
C GLY A 147 -7.03 15.71 -7.61
N THR A 148 -6.30 15.17 -6.63
CA THR A 148 -5.24 14.16 -6.89
C THR A 148 -5.75 12.72 -6.87
N VAL A 149 -7.04 12.49 -6.56
CA VAL A 149 -7.63 11.15 -6.57
C VAL A 149 -7.41 10.45 -7.92
N PRO A 150 -7.10 9.15 -7.93
CA PRO A 150 -6.99 8.37 -9.16
C PRO A 150 -8.27 8.47 -10.01
N LEU A 151 -8.12 8.34 -11.32
CA LEU A 151 -9.27 8.34 -12.25
C LEU A 151 -10.14 7.11 -12.01
N ILE A 152 -11.26 7.32 -11.32
CA ILE A 152 -12.30 6.33 -11.04
C ILE A 152 -13.67 6.86 -11.50
N PRO A 153 -14.66 5.98 -11.74
CA PRO A 153 -16.01 6.43 -12.14
C PRO A 153 -16.58 7.44 -11.12
N PRO A 154 -17.28 8.49 -11.57
CA PRO A 154 -17.82 9.52 -10.69
C PRO A 154 -19.02 9.05 -9.86
N GLU A 155 -19.72 8.02 -10.31
CA GLU A 155 -20.90 7.45 -9.62
C GLU A 155 -20.46 6.83 -8.28
N GLY A 156 -21.04 7.25 -7.18
CA GLY A 156 -20.70 6.76 -5.84
C GLY A 156 -19.38 7.30 -5.26
N MET A 157 -18.76 8.29 -5.89
CA MET A 157 -17.53 8.94 -5.42
C MET A 157 -17.64 9.41 -3.96
N GLU A 158 -18.82 9.87 -3.53
CA GLU A 158 -19.04 10.30 -2.15
C GLU A 158 -18.86 9.13 -1.15
N THR A 159 -19.38 7.95 -1.48
CA THR A 159 -19.20 6.74 -0.68
C THR A 159 -17.72 6.36 -0.60
N VAL A 160 -17.01 6.36 -1.74
CA VAL A 160 -15.58 6.06 -1.79
C VAL A 160 -14.80 7.06 -0.94
N ARG A 161 -15.07 8.36 -1.06
CA ARG A 161 -14.42 9.42 -0.27
C ARG A 161 -14.54 9.17 1.23
N TRP A 162 -15.78 8.98 1.73
CA TRP A 162 -15.99 8.80 3.18
C TRP A 162 -15.39 7.51 3.72
N LEU A 163 -15.44 6.41 2.95
CA LEU A 163 -14.77 5.16 3.31
C LEU A 163 -13.25 5.31 3.33
N THR A 164 -12.68 6.08 2.39
CA THR A 164 -11.24 6.36 2.36
C THR A 164 -10.81 7.16 3.59
N ILE A 165 -11.51 8.26 3.90
CA ILE A 165 -11.22 9.08 5.09
C ILE A 165 -11.37 8.25 6.38
N ALA A 166 -12.43 7.45 6.50
CA ALA A 166 -12.60 6.57 7.65
C ALA A 166 -11.45 5.55 7.77
N SER A 167 -11.01 4.96 6.65
CA SER A 167 -9.89 4.02 6.62
C SER A 167 -8.56 4.65 7.07
N SER A 168 -8.35 5.94 6.80
CA SER A 168 -7.16 6.69 7.24
C SER A 168 -7.05 6.89 8.74
N ILE A 169 -8.12 6.64 9.47
CA ILE A 169 -8.15 6.63 10.93
C ILE A 169 -8.20 5.19 11.45
N ILE A 170 -9.13 4.40 10.94
CA ILE A 170 -9.42 3.06 11.46
C ILE A 170 -8.25 2.11 11.25
N LEU A 171 -7.66 2.07 10.04
CA LEU A 171 -6.56 1.15 9.76
C LEU A 171 -5.30 1.43 10.59
N PRO A 172 -4.78 2.67 10.70
CA PRO A 172 -3.65 2.95 11.56
C PRO A 172 -3.90 2.56 13.03
N VAL A 173 -5.10 2.87 13.56
CA VAL A 173 -5.48 2.52 14.94
C VAL A 173 -5.54 1.01 15.12
N ALA A 174 -6.21 0.29 14.23
CA ALA A 174 -6.33 -1.16 14.29
C ALA A 174 -4.95 -1.84 14.18
N ILE A 175 -4.13 -1.45 13.22
CA ILE A 175 -2.79 -1.99 13.03
C ILE A 175 -1.91 -1.70 14.25
N PHE A 176 -1.95 -0.47 14.79
CA PHE A 176 -1.20 -0.10 16.00
C PHE A 176 -1.61 -0.95 17.21
N ALA A 177 -2.92 -1.13 17.43
CA ALA A 177 -3.44 -1.92 18.54
C ALA A 177 -3.12 -3.42 18.40
N LEU A 178 -3.19 -3.96 17.19
CA LEU A 178 -3.05 -5.39 16.90
C LEU A 178 -1.64 -5.80 16.45
N ALA A 179 -0.69 -4.87 16.38
CA ALA A 179 0.65 -5.10 15.81
C ALA A 179 1.38 -6.33 16.39
N GLY A 180 1.19 -6.63 17.69
CA GLY A 180 1.76 -7.82 18.34
C GLY A 180 1.23 -9.10 17.68
N GLY A 181 -0.10 -9.29 17.72
CA GLY A 181 -0.74 -10.49 17.16
C GLY A 181 -0.57 -10.60 15.64
N ILE A 182 -0.52 -9.47 14.91
CA ILE A 182 -0.25 -9.48 13.48
C ILE A 182 1.15 -10.08 13.21
N ARG A 183 2.18 -9.64 13.94
CA ARG A 183 3.55 -10.14 13.77
C ARG A 183 3.71 -11.62 14.12
N GLU A 184 2.93 -12.10 15.10
CA GLU A 184 2.94 -13.50 15.52
C GLU A 184 2.13 -14.41 14.59
N ASN A 185 1.36 -13.84 13.66
CA ASN A 185 0.63 -14.62 12.67
C ASN A 185 1.61 -15.41 11.77
N ALA A 186 1.34 -16.70 11.57
CA ALA A 186 2.22 -17.62 10.86
C ALA A 186 2.55 -17.16 9.42
N LEU A 187 1.57 -16.63 8.69
CA LEU A 187 1.78 -16.11 7.33
C LEU A 187 2.65 -14.86 7.33
N VAL A 188 2.38 -13.92 8.25
CA VAL A 188 3.17 -12.68 8.37
C VAL A 188 4.60 -13.00 8.80
N SER A 189 4.78 -13.88 9.77
CA SER A 189 6.10 -14.34 10.21
C SER A 189 6.88 -15.01 9.09
N TRP A 190 6.22 -15.87 8.28
CA TRP A 190 6.83 -16.49 7.11
C TRP A 190 7.27 -15.44 6.08
N LEU A 191 6.39 -14.45 5.75
CA LEU A 191 6.71 -13.35 4.83
C LEU A 191 7.89 -12.52 5.35
N ARG A 192 7.94 -12.22 6.64
CA ARG A 192 9.08 -11.54 7.27
C ARG A 192 10.37 -12.33 7.10
N GLY A 193 10.31 -13.65 7.28
CA GLY A 193 11.43 -14.54 7.01
C GLY A 193 11.92 -14.43 5.57
N VAL A 194 11.02 -14.33 4.60
CA VAL A 194 11.38 -14.12 3.18
C VAL A 194 12.01 -12.75 2.95
N LEU A 195 11.40 -11.68 3.47
CA LEU A 195 11.78 -10.30 3.16
C LEU A 195 13.02 -9.81 3.92
N PHE A 196 13.22 -10.28 5.16
CA PHE A 196 14.28 -9.76 6.05
C PHE A 196 15.30 -10.80 6.49
N GLY A 197 15.12 -12.07 6.12
CA GLY A 197 16.00 -13.15 6.56
C GLY A 197 15.80 -13.52 8.05
N GLU A 198 14.68 -13.13 8.65
CA GLU A 198 14.31 -13.44 10.03
C GLU A 198 13.66 -14.84 10.05
N GLY A 199 14.44 -15.87 10.39
CA GLY A 199 13.96 -17.25 10.49
C GLY A 199 14.78 -18.07 11.47
#